data_7b7f40d216fc35ab8c69ac5583afd751
#
_entry.id   7b7f40d216fc35ab8c69ac5583afd751
#
_cell.length_a   1.000
_cell.length_b   1.000
_cell.length_c   1.000
_cell.angle_alpha   90.00
_cell.angle_beta   90.00
_cell.angle_gamma   90.00
#
_symmetry.space_group_name_H-M   'P 1'
#
loop_
_entity.id
_entity.type
_entity.pdbx_description
1 polymer ?
#
loop_
_entity_poly.entity_id
_entity_poly.type
_entity_poly.pdbx_seq_one_letter_code
_entity_poly.pdbx_strand_id
1 'polypeptide(L)'
;SDVYKRQVMEGKAVLFKEFGDVNAVPIVLDTQDPDEIIETVKNIAPGFGGINLEDISSPRCVYIENKLKEILDIPVFHDDQHGTAIVTAAALINALKLVDKKIDQIKVLVSGAGAAGYSITKLLMDLGVKHIIVCDSKGTINKDHLESENPVKRQIAEITNEEDFKGSLKGAIKKSDVFIGVSAPNLLDAKDIENMN
;
A
#
# COMPACT_ATOMS: atom_id res chain seq x y z
N SER A 1 2.46 -20.39 9.20
CA SER A 1 2.08 -21.22 10.34
C SER A 1 1.41 -20.35 11.39
N ASP A 2 0.47 -20.91 12.13
CA ASP A 2 -0.37 -20.21 13.10
C ASP A 2 0.43 -19.53 14.23
N VAL A 3 1.55 -20.13 14.61
CA VAL A 3 2.46 -19.60 15.65
C VAL A 3 3.07 -18.26 15.17
N TYR A 4 3.51 -18.16 13.94
CA TYR A 4 4.10 -16.93 13.39
C TYR A 4 3.08 -15.79 13.33
N LYS A 5 1.87 -16.06 12.82
CA LYS A 5 0.80 -15.07 12.76
C LYS A 5 0.43 -14.53 14.16
N ARG A 6 0.34 -15.42 15.13
CA ARG A 6 0.06 -15.04 16.51
C ARG A 6 1.15 -14.14 17.09
N GLN A 7 2.42 -14.45 16.85
CA GLN A 7 3.55 -13.62 17.30
C GLN A 7 3.50 -12.21 16.68
N VAL A 8 3.18 -12.09 15.39
CA VAL A 8 3.01 -10.80 14.73
C VAL A 8 1.92 -9.98 15.39
N MET A 9 0.76 -10.58 15.65
CA MET A 9 -0.38 -9.90 16.27
C MET A 9 -0.10 -9.50 17.73
N GLU A 10 0.57 -10.34 18.49
CA GLU A 10 1.00 -10.01 19.87
C GLU A 10 2.03 -8.87 19.86
N GLY A 11 2.99 -8.89 18.93
CA GLY A 11 3.96 -7.81 18.74
C GLY A 11 3.28 -6.48 18.36
N LYS A 12 2.31 -6.53 17.46
CA LYS A 12 1.51 -5.37 17.09
C LYS A 12 0.76 -4.79 18.30
N ALA A 13 0.15 -5.66 19.14
CA ALA A 13 -0.56 -5.22 20.34
C ALA A 13 0.37 -4.49 21.33
N VAL A 14 1.61 -4.96 21.49
CA VAL A 14 2.64 -4.29 22.30
C VAL A 14 2.98 -2.90 21.75
N LEU A 15 3.17 -2.78 20.42
CA LEU A 15 3.46 -1.51 19.77
C LEU A 15 2.31 -0.51 19.91
N PHE A 16 1.06 -0.95 19.74
CA PHE A 16 -0.12 -0.11 19.98
C PHE A 16 -0.14 0.43 21.42
N LYS A 17 0.21 -0.40 22.40
CA LYS A 17 0.26 0.04 23.79
C LYS A 17 1.41 1.00 24.06
N GLU A 18 2.63 0.65 23.61
CA GLU A 18 3.84 1.40 23.89
C GLU A 18 3.84 2.80 23.23
N PHE A 19 3.44 2.88 21.98
CA PHE A 19 3.49 4.12 21.20
C PHE A 19 2.19 4.90 21.11
N GLY A 20 1.05 4.25 21.28
CA GLY A 20 -0.26 4.87 21.14
C GLY A 20 -1.09 4.91 22.42
N ASP A 21 -0.62 4.26 23.50
CA ASP A 21 -1.39 3.99 24.72
C ASP A 21 -2.78 3.35 24.45
N VAL A 22 -2.86 2.56 23.38
CA VAL A 22 -4.07 1.84 22.98
C VAL A 22 -3.98 0.39 23.43
N ASN A 23 -5.02 -0.09 24.09
CA ASN A 23 -5.13 -1.51 24.46
C ASN A 23 -5.62 -2.29 23.22
N ALA A 24 -4.79 -3.16 22.68
CA ALA A 24 -5.12 -4.00 21.54
C ALA A 24 -5.23 -5.47 21.97
N VAL A 25 -6.19 -6.18 21.41
CA VAL A 25 -6.42 -7.60 21.64
C VAL A 25 -6.09 -8.35 20.34
N PRO A 26 -5.05 -9.21 20.33
CA PRO A 26 -4.69 -9.99 19.16
C PRO A 26 -5.74 -11.09 18.90
N ILE A 27 -6.29 -11.12 17.70
CA ILE A 27 -7.24 -12.14 17.25
C ILE A 27 -6.71 -12.77 15.96
N VAL A 28 -6.56 -14.08 15.97
CA VAL A 28 -6.13 -14.87 14.80
C VAL A 28 -7.28 -15.78 14.37
N LEU A 29 -7.66 -15.67 13.10
CA LEU A 29 -8.74 -16.46 12.52
C LEU A 29 -8.19 -17.65 11.72
N ASP A 30 -8.83 -18.80 11.81
CA ASP A 30 -8.53 -19.99 11.02
C ASP A 30 -9.40 -20.03 9.75
N THR A 31 -9.35 -18.92 8.97
CA THR A 31 -9.99 -18.84 7.65
C THR A 31 -9.23 -17.89 6.74
N GLN A 32 -9.38 -18.09 5.44
CA GLN A 32 -8.92 -17.18 4.40
C GLN A 32 -10.07 -16.65 3.53
N ASP A 33 -11.29 -17.07 3.83
CA ASP A 33 -12.48 -16.61 3.13
C ASP A 33 -12.81 -15.17 3.53
N PRO A 34 -12.93 -14.24 2.56
CA PRO A 34 -13.19 -12.84 2.86
C PRO A 34 -14.51 -12.60 3.58
N ASP A 35 -15.56 -13.34 3.21
CA ASP A 35 -16.89 -13.13 3.77
C ASP A 35 -16.99 -13.70 5.19
N GLU A 36 -16.30 -14.80 5.48
CA GLU A 36 -16.17 -15.34 6.85
C GLU A 36 -15.39 -14.37 7.75
N ILE A 37 -14.33 -13.73 7.22
CA ILE A 37 -13.58 -12.71 7.96
C ILE A 37 -14.47 -11.51 8.27
N ILE A 38 -15.19 -10.99 7.27
CA ILE A 38 -16.10 -9.84 7.42
C ILE A 38 -17.17 -10.14 8.47
N GLU A 39 -17.83 -11.27 8.40
CA GLU A 39 -18.90 -11.65 9.33
C GLU A 39 -18.35 -11.84 10.76
N THR A 40 -17.17 -12.46 10.90
CA THR A 40 -16.52 -12.59 12.20
C THR A 40 -16.19 -11.24 12.82
N VAL A 41 -15.55 -10.35 12.06
CA VAL A 41 -15.19 -9.00 12.53
C VAL A 41 -16.43 -8.21 12.91
N LYS A 42 -17.48 -8.25 12.11
CA LYS A 42 -18.77 -7.61 12.39
C LYS A 42 -19.37 -8.08 13.72
N ASN A 43 -19.32 -9.41 13.98
CA ASN A 43 -19.89 -9.98 15.19
C ASN A 43 -19.12 -9.60 16.46
N ILE A 44 -17.81 -9.39 16.38
CA ILE A 44 -16.99 -9.00 17.55
C ILE A 44 -16.84 -7.47 17.68
N ALA A 45 -17.08 -6.71 16.63
CA ALA A 45 -16.90 -5.25 16.60
C ALA A 45 -17.56 -4.48 17.75
N PRO A 46 -18.75 -4.87 18.28
CA PRO A 46 -19.34 -4.17 19.43
C PRO A 46 -18.48 -4.12 20.70
N GLY A 47 -17.47 -5.00 20.80
CA GLY A 47 -16.52 -5.01 21.92
C GLY A 47 -15.31 -4.08 21.75
N PHE A 48 -15.18 -3.38 20.62
CA PHE A 48 -13.98 -2.64 20.26
C PHE A 48 -14.28 -1.21 19.81
N GLY A 49 -13.31 -0.31 20.01
CA GLY A 49 -13.34 1.06 19.49
C GLY A 49 -12.73 1.21 18.09
N GLY A 50 -12.12 0.18 17.54
CA GLY A 50 -11.53 0.16 16.21
C GLY A 50 -11.00 -1.23 15.85
N ILE A 51 -10.78 -1.46 14.56
CA ILE A 51 -10.27 -2.72 14.00
C ILE A 51 -9.00 -2.46 13.19
N ASN A 52 -7.91 -3.13 13.54
CA ASN A 52 -6.70 -3.20 12.72
C ASN A 52 -6.65 -4.55 12.00
N LEU A 53 -6.69 -4.53 10.68
CA LEU A 53 -6.49 -5.70 9.84
C LEU A 53 -4.99 -5.85 9.54
N GLU A 54 -4.48 -7.06 9.61
CA GLU A 54 -3.07 -7.39 9.43
C GLU A 54 -2.91 -8.71 8.66
N ASP A 55 -1.84 -8.85 7.90
CA ASP A 55 -1.46 -10.10 7.19
C ASP A 55 -2.53 -10.66 6.23
N ILE A 56 -3.34 -9.80 5.63
CA ILE A 56 -4.33 -10.18 4.62
C ILE A 56 -3.81 -9.79 3.24
N SER A 57 -3.59 -10.78 2.37
CA SER A 57 -3.04 -10.54 1.03
C SER A 57 -3.99 -9.77 0.10
N SER A 58 -3.41 -8.94 -0.79
CA SER A 58 -4.14 -8.32 -1.89
C SER A 58 -4.58 -9.39 -2.93
N PRO A 59 -5.77 -9.25 -3.56
CA PRO A 59 -6.71 -8.13 -3.46
C PRO A 59 -7.73 -8.25 -2.32
N ARG A 60 -7.76 -9.36 -1.57
CA ARG A 60 -8.75 -9.65 -0.52
C ARG A 60 -8.78 -8.57 0.56
N CYS A 61 -7.61 -8.07 0.98
CA CYS A 61 -7.53 -7.05 2.02
C CYS A 61 -8.30 -5.78 1.68
N VAL A 62 -8.27 -5.35 0.42
CA VAL A 62 -9.00 -4.17 -0.06
C VAL A 62 -10.51 -4.40 -0.01
N TYR A 63 -10.96 -5.58 -0.44
CA TYR A 63 -12.37 -5.96 -0.38
C TYR A 63 -12.89 -6.00 1.05
N ILE A 64 -12.18 -6.70 1.94
CA ILE A 64 -12.56 -6.86 3.36
C ILE A 64 -12.62 -5.49 4.06
N GLU A 65 -11.58 -4.68 3.90
CA GLU A 65 -11.52 -3.36 4.53
C GLU A 65 -12.66 -2.45 4.06
N ASN A 66 -12.91 -2.37 2.75
CA ASN A 66 -13.99 -1.55 2.21
C ASN A 66 -15.36 -2.01 2.73
N LYS A 67 -15.60 -3.33 2.75
CA LYS A 67 -16.86 -3.88 3.27
C LYS A 67 -17.05 -3.59 4.75
N LEU A 68 -16.02 -3.74 5.56
CA LEU A 68 -16.10 -3.43 6.98
C LEU A 68 -16.32 -1.94 7.24
N LYS A 69 -15.71 -1.05 6.46
CA LYS A 69 -15.96 0.40 6.52
C LYS A 69 -17.39 0.80 6.14
N GLU A 70 -18.04 0.03 5.25
CA GLU A 70 -19.44 0.26 4.88
C GLU A 70 -20.43 -0.12 6.00
N ILE A 71 -20.11 -1.14 6.82
CA ILE A 71 -21.04 -1.75 7.75
C ILE A 71 -20.77 -1.46 9.22
N LEU A 72 -19.59 -0.92 9.56
CA LEU A 72 -19.18 -0.62 10.93
C LEU A 72 -19.08 0.89 11.15
N ASP A 73 -19.55 1.34 12.31
CA ASP A 73 -19.45 2.75 12.74
C ASP A 73 -18.13 3.07 13.46
N ILE A 74 -17.23 2.08 13.60
CA ILE A 74 -15.90 2.25 14.20
C ILE A 74 -14.82 2.26 13.12
N PRO A 75 -13.64 2.90 13.37
CA PRO A 75 -12.53 2.90 12.44
C PRO A 75 -12.07 1.49 12.08
N VAL A 76 -11.89 1.23 10.78
CA VAL A 76 -11.28 0.02 10.24
C VAL A 76 -10.03 0.42 9.46
N PHE A 77 -8.91 -0.18 9.78
CA PHE A 77 -7.60 0.13 9.25
C PHE A 77 -6.86 -1.14 8.84
N HIS A 78 -6.23 -1.14 7.69
CA HIS A 78 -5.36 -2.22 7.25
C HIS A 78 -3.92 -1.70 7.17
N ASP A 79 -3.05 -2.20 8.04
CA ASP A 79 -1.70 -1.64 8.24
C ASP A 79 -0.81 -1.79 7.00
N ASP A 80 -0.78 -2.96 6.36
CA ASP A 80 0.01 -3.21 5.14
C ASP A 80 -0.38 -2.29 3.97
N GLN A 81 -1.59 -1.73 4.00
CA GLN A 81 -2.02 -0.73 3.04
C GLN A 81 -1.66 0.67 3.51
N HIS A 82 -2.28 1.11 4.60
CA HIS A 82 -2.29 2.52 5.01
C HIS A 82 -1.09 2.89 5.87
N GLY A 83 -0.60 2.01 6.74
CA GLY A 83 0.58 2.27 7.57
C GLY A 83 1.81 2.52 6.70
N THR A 84 2.05 1.63 5.73
CA THR A 84 3.15 1.78 4.77
C THR A 84 2.99 3.04 3.91
N ALA A 85 1.78 3.39 3.51
CA ALA A 85 1.53 4.62 2.75
C ALA A 85 1.81 5.88 3.57
N ILE A 86 1.40 5.91 4.84
CA ILE A 86 1.61 7.04 5.75
C ILE A 86 3.10 7.30 5.98
N VAL A 87 3.88 6.26 6.31
CA VAL A 87 5.33 6.44 6.57
C VAL A 87 6.09 6.83 5.30
N THR A 88 5.69 6.30 4.14
CA THR A 88 6.24 6.66 2.84
C THR A 88 5.96 8.12 2.50
N ALA A 89 4.73 8.58 2.70
CA ALA A 89 4.34 9.97 2.48
C ALA A 89 5.10 10.93 3.41
N ALA A 90 5.24 10.57 4.70
CA ALA A 90 6.00 11.35 5.66
C ALA A 90 7.49 11.47 5.26
N ALA A 91 8.09 10.37 4.80
CA ALA A 91 9.46 10.37 4.30
C ALA A 91 9.61 11.25 3.06
N LEU A 92 8.69 11.14 2.09
CA LEU A 92 8.70 11.94 0.86
C LEU A 92 8.57 13.44 1.15
N ILE A 93 7.60 13.84 1.97
CA ILE A 93 7.39 15.27 2.34
C ILE A 93 8.67 15.86 2.94
N ASN A 94 9.36 15.13 3.79
CA ASN A 94 10.60 15.62 4.40
C ASN A 94 11.78 15.59 3.42
N ALA A 95 11.90 14.57 2.58
CA ALA A 95 12.93 14.52 1.55
C ALA A 95 12.80 15.68 0.55
N LEU A 96 11.59 16.02 0.12
CA LEU A 96 11.34 17.14 -0.81
C LEU A 96 11.78 18.48 -0.23
N LYS A 97 11.64 18.70 1.09
CA LYS A 97 12.15 19.90 1.77
C LYS A 97 13.68 20.00 1.70
N LEU A 98 14.37 18.85 1.79
CA LEU A 98 15.85 18.83 1.77
C LEU A 98 16.42 19.12 0.38
N VAL A 99 15.72 18.69 -0.68
CA VAL A 99 16.17 18.85 -2.07
C VAL A 99 15.49 20.00 -2.81
N ASP A 100 14.66 20.79 -2.12
CA ASP A 100 13.90 21.93 -2.65
C ASP A 100 13.10 21.61 -3.93
N LYS A 101 12.45 20.42 -3.95
CA LYS A 101 11.56 20.01 -5.04
C LYS A 101 10.10 20.14 -4.62
N LYS A 102 9.24 20.54 -5.57
CA LYS A 102 7.80 20.67 -5.35
C LYS A 102 7.09 19.35 -5.64
N ILE A 103 6.13 19.00 -4.78
CA ILE A 103 5.42 17.72 -4.85
C ILE A 103 4.64 17.52 -6.17
N ASP A 104 4.14 18.60 -6.75
CA ASP A 104 3.38 18.58 -8.01
C ASP A 104 4.25 18.53 -9.28
N GLN A 105 5.57 18.59 -9.13
CA GLN A 105 6.54 18.60 -10.25
C GLN A 105 7.41 17.36 -10.32
N ILE A 106 7.39 16.53 -9.28
CA ILE A 106 8.18 15.29 -9.23
C ILE A 106 7.55 14.17 -10.04
N LYS A 107 8.43 13.31 -10.57
CA LYS A 107 8.06 12.03 -11.18
C LYS A 107 8.38 10.91 -10.22
N VAL A 108 7.36 10.15 -9.82
CA VAL A 108 7.47 9.05 -8.86
C VAL A 108 7.35 7.72 -9.58
N LEU A 109 8.27 6.82 -9.30
CA LEU A 109 8.22 5.43 -9.73
C LEU A 109 7.98 4.53 -8.52
N VAL A 110 6.90 3.76 -8.53
CA VAL A 110 6.57 2.76 -7.49
C VAL A 110 6.80 1.36 -8.03
N SER A 111 7.64 0.57 -7.37
CA SER A 111 7.84 -0.84 -7.68
C SER A 111 7.04 -1.70 -6.71
N GLY A 112 5.96 -2.27 -7.21
CA GLY A 112 5.01 -3.11 -6.48
C GLY A 112 3.56 -2.65 -6.67
N ALA A 113 2.75 -3.44 -7.37
CA ALA A 113 1.34 -3.19 -7.63
C ALA A 113 0.42 -4.01 -6.71
N GLY A 114 0.86 -4.23 -5.48
CA GLY A 114 0.09 -4.88 -4.41
C GLY A 114 -0.62 -3.86 -3.50
N ALA A 115 -1.04 -4.31 -2.31
CA ALA A 115 -1.76 -3.49 -1.34
C ALA A 115 -1.01 -2.19 -0.97
N ALA A 116 0.27 -2.31 -0.59
CA ALA A 116 1.10 -1.16 -0.22
C ALA A 116 1.29 -0.19 -1.40
N GLY A 117 1.68 -0.70 -2.60
CA GLY A 117 1.89 0.15 -3.77
C GLY A 117 0.65 0.90 -4.21
N TYR A 118 -0.52 0.26 -4.16
CA TYR A 118 -1.80 0.90 -4.44
C TYR A 118 -2.11 2.03 -3.46
N SER A 119 -2.00 1.76 -2.16
CA SER A 119 -2.32 2.75 -1.13
C SER A 119 -1.33 3.91 -1.10
N ILE A 120 -0.04 3.63 -1.31
CA ILE A 120 0.99 4.67 -1.50
C ILE A 120 0.61 5.57 -2.69
N THR A 121 0.30 4.97 -3.84
CA THR A 121 -0.06 5.70 -5.05
C THR A 121 -1.24 6.64 -4.80
N LYS A 122 -2.32 6.14 -4.20
CA LYS A 122 -3.49 6.97 -3.86
C LYS A 122 -3.13 8.12 -2.92
N LEU A 123 -2.45 7.82 -1.82
CA LEU A 123 -2.09 8.85 -0.83
C LEU A 123 -1.17 9.93 -1.44
N LEU A 124 -0.21 9.55 -2.28
CA LEU A 124 0.67 10.51 -2.95
C LEU A 124 -0.09 11.39 -3.93
N MET A 125 -1.07 10.86 -4.65
CA MET A 125 -1.94 11.66 -5.53
C MET A 125 -2.80 12.63 -4.72
N ASP A 126 -3.38 12.20 -3.61
CA ASP A 126 -4.14 13.05 -2.69
C ASP A 126 -3.28 14.19 -2.11
N LEU A 127 -1.98 13.95 -1.94
CA LEU A 127 -0.99 14.95 -1.52
C LEU A 127 -0.52 15.87 -2.66
N GLY A 128 -0.93 15.61 -3.90
CA GLY A 128 -0.66 16.48 -5.06
C GLY A 128 0.42 15.99 -6.02
N VAL A 129 0.94 14.75 -5.88
CA VAL A 129 1.82 14.16 -6.90
C VAL A 129 1.03 13.91 -8.18
N LYS A 130 1.49 14.46 -9.31
CA LYS A 130 0.78 14.35 -10.60
C LYS A 130 1.31 13.23 -11.49
N HIS A 131 2.60 12.93 -11.42
CA HIS A 131 3.24 11.99 -12.33
C HIS A 131 3.72 10.76 -11.56
N ILE A 132 2.93 9.70 -11.61
CA ILE A 132 3.26 8.41 -10.99
C ILE A 132 3.23 7.31 -12.04
N ILE A 133 4.26 6.46 -12.04
CA ILE A 133 4.29 5.20 -12.76
C ILE A 133 4.40 4.08 -11.72
N VAL A 134 3.58 3.05 -11.85
CA VAL A 134 3.64 1.85 -11.01
C VAL A 134 4.11 0.68 -11.85
N CYS A 135 5.02 -0.12 -11.31
CA CYS A 135 5.50 -1.35 -11.92
C CYS A 135 5.11 -2.59 -11.10
N ASP A 136 4.80 -3.65 -11.78
CA ASP A 136 4.78 -5.00 -11.21
C ASP A 136 5.96 -5.85 -11.72
N SER A 137 5.93 -7.17 -11.51
CA SER A 137 6.98 -8.10 -11.97
C SER A 137 7.10 -8.22 -13.50
N LYS A 138 6.10 -7.74 -14.24
CA LYS A 138 6.07 -7.79 -15.71
C LYS A 138 6.45 -6.46 -16.38
N GLY A 139 6.49 -5.38 -15.60
CA GLY A 139 6.82 -4.03 -16.08
C GLY A 139 5.82 -2.98 -15.61
N THR A 140 5.68 -1.90 -16.39
CA THR A 140 4.80 -0.78 -16.03
C THR A 140 3.33 -1.15 -16.15
N ILE A 141 2.54 -0.74 -15.16
CA ILE A 141 1.08 -0.73 -15.26
C ILE A 141 0.69 0.41 -16.20
N ASN A 142 -0.12 0.10 -17.19
CA ASN A 142 -0.50 1.00 -18.28
C ASN A 142 -1.95 0.71 -18.70
N LYS A 143 -2.43 1.35 -19.76
CA LYS A 143 -3.82 1.23 -20.23
C LYS A 143 -4.24 -0.18 -20.62
N ASP A 144 -3.31 -1.07 -21.00
CA ASP A 144 -3.63 -2.48 -21.28
C ASP A 144 -4.15 -3.21 -20.03
N HIS A 145 -3.89 -2.69 -18.83
CA HIS A 145 -4.35 -3.26 -17.56
C HIS A 145 -5.77 -2.83 -17.14
N LEU A 146 -6.42 -1.96 -17.92
CA LEU A 146 -7.84 -1.60 -17.69
C LEU A 146 -8.77 -2.81 -17.79
N GLU A 147 -8.39 -3.82 -18.58
CA GLU A 147 -9.11 -5.10 -18.72
C GLU A 147 -8.56 -6.21 -17.81
N SER A 148 -7.68 -5.88 -16.86
CA SER A 148 -7.09 -6.87 -15.96
C SER A 148 -8.14 -7.52 -15.06
N GLU A 149 -8.05 -8.82 -14.83
CA GLU A 149 -8.86 -9.53 -13.83
C GLU A 149 -8.58 -9.04 -12.39
N ASN A 150 -7.38 -8.52 -12.14
CA ASN A 150 -7.00 -7.97 -10.84
C ASN A 150 -7.55 -6.54 -10.68
N PRO A 151 -8.53 -6.31 -9.78
CA PRO A 151 -9.17 -5.00 -9.61
C PRO A 151 -8.20 -3.91 -9.14
N VAL A 152 -7.18 -4.25 -8.37
CA VAL A 152 -6.15 -3.29 -7.91
C VAL A 152 -5.33 -2.79 -9.10
N LYS A 153 -4.96 -3.66 -10.03
CA LYS A 153 -4.23 -3.24 -11.23
C LYS A 153 -5.07 -2.37 -12.15
N ARG A 154 -6.38 -2.67 -12.30
CA ARG A 154 -7.29 -1.80 -13.05
C ARG A 154 -7.33 -0.40 -12.44
N GLN A 155 -7.53 -0.30 -11.14
CA GLN A 155 -7.58 0.99 -10.44
C GLN A 155 -6.27 1.77 -10.57
N ILE A 156 -5.11 1.10 -10.49
CA ILE A 156 -3.81 1.75 -10.72
C ILE A 156 -3.73 2.26 -12.18
N ALA A 157 -4.13 1.46 -13.16
CA ALA A 157 -4.09 1.85 -14.58
C ALA A 157 -5.00 3.04 -14.89
N GLU A 158 -6.12 3.18 -14.17
CA GLU A 158 -7.05 4.31 -14.34
C GLU A 158 -6.46 5.63 -13.86
N ILE A 159 -5.63 5.61 -12.82
CA ILE A 159 -5.20 6.83 -12.11
C ILE A 159 -3.73 7.18 -12.32
N THR A 160 -2.92 6.33 -12.96
CA THR A 160 -1.47 6.55 -13.14
C THR A 160 -1.05 6.46 -14.60
N ASN A 161 0.23 6.80 -14.86
CA ASN A 161 0.86 6.60 -16.17
C ASN A 161 0.06 7.22 -17.34
N GLU A 162 -0.27 8.51 -17.21
CA GLU A 162 -1.08 9.25 -18.22
C GLU A 162 -0.51 9.13 -19.63
N GLU A 163 0.84 9.13 -19.76
CA GLU A 163 1.54 9.02 -21.06
C GLU A 163 1.52 7.58 -21.63
N ASP A 164 0.90 6.64 -20.94
CA ASP A 164 0.83 5.22 -21.33
C ASP A 164 2.21 4.59 -21.60
N PHE A 165 3.21 4.97 -20.80
CA PHE A 165 4.57 4.43 -20.95
C PHE A 165 4.56 2.92 -20.75
N LYS A 166 5.07 2.18 -21.74
CA LYS A 166 5.19 0.72 -21.74
C LYS A 166 6.65 0.32 -21.67
N GLY A 167 7.06 -0.29 -20.56
CA GLY A 167 8.46 -0.67 -20.38
C GLY A 167 8.76 -1.42 -19.09
N SER A 168 10.03 -1.73 -18.89
CA SER A 168 10.52 -2.36 -17.67
C SER A 168 10.71 -1.33 -16.55
N LEU A 169 10.89 -1.83 -15.31
CA LEU A 169 11.26 -1.00 -14.15
C LEU A 169 12.51 -0.15 -14.44
N LYS A 170 13.56 -0.76 -15.01
CA LYS A 170 14.81 -0.06 -15.39
C LYS A 170 14.63 0.96 -16.51
N GLY A 171 13.61 0.81 -17.34
CA GLY A 171 13.22 1.82 -18.33
C GLY A 171 12.49 2.99 -17.70
N ALA A 172 11.57 2.72 -16.77
CA ALA A 172 10.74 3.71 -16.11
C ALA A 172 11.50 4.59 -15.10
N ILE A 173 12.59 4.06 -14.50
CA ILE A 173 13.38 4.82 -13.51
C ILE A 173 14.12 6.02 -14.10
N LYS A 174 14.38 5.99 -15.40
CA LYS A 174 15.10 7.08 -16.08
C LYS A 174 14.33 8.36 -15.94
N LYS A 175 15.01 9.40 -15.42
CA LYS A 175 14.43 10.73 -15.15
C LYS A 175 13.29 10.72 -14.14
N SER A 176 13.16 9.69 -13.30
CA SER A 176 12.33 9.75 -12.10
C SER A 176 13.05 10.56 -11.01
N ASP A 177 12.30 11.31 -10.24
CA ASP A 177 12.82 12.06 -9.07
C ASP A 177 12.82 11.20 -7.82
N VAL A 178 11.87 10.27 -7.72
CA VAL A 178 11.64 9.43 -6.55
C VAL A 178 11.39 7.98 -6.98
N PHE A 179 12.07 7.07 -6.30
CA PHE A 179 11.80 5.63 -6.39
C PHE A 179 11.28 5.10 -5.05
N ILE A 180 10.17 4.37 -5.09
CA ILE A 180 9.57 3.70 -3.94
C ILE A 180 9.49 2.21 -4.21
N GLY A 181 10.27 1.41 -3.45
CA GLY A 181 10.35 -0.03 -3.61
C GLY A 181 9.58 -0.78 -2.53
N VAL A 182 8.45 -1.41 -2.89
CA VAL A 182 7.59 -2.21 -1.99
C VAL A 182 7.26 -3.58 -2.59
N SER A 183 8.17 -4.15 -3.37
CA SER A 183 7.97 -5.45 -4.05
C SER A 183 9.01 -6.50 -3.62
N ALA A 184 10.20 -6.44 -4.18
CA ALA A 184 11.27 -7.40 -3.95
C ALA A 184 12.64 -6.70 -3.82
N PRO A 185 13.61 -7.31 -3.13
CA PRO A 185 14.96 -6.76 -3.04
C PRO A 185 15.73 -6.88 -4.37
N ASN A 186 16.81 -6.08 -4.50
CA ASN A 186 17.82 -6.18 -5.56
C ASN A 186 17.28 -6.06 -7.01
N LEU A 187 16.23 -5.25 -7.22
CA LEU A 187 15.67 -5.01 -8.56
C LEU A 187 16.44 -3.94 -9.35
N LEU A 188 17.13 -3.06 -8.67
CA LEU A 188 17.91 -1.96 -9.23
C LEU A 188 19.36 -2.03 -8.74
N ASP A 189 20.28 -1.53 -9.55
CA ASP A 189 21.69 -1.37 -9.23
C ASP A 189 22.11 0.12 -9.24
N ALA A 190 23.38 0.40 -8.90
CA ALA A 190 23.88 1.77 -8.82
C ALA A 190 23.74 2.53 -10.14
N LYS A 191 23.94 1.83 -11.29
CA LYS A 191 23.81 2.46 -12.61
C LYS A 191 22.37 2.86 -12.94
N ASP A 192 21.40 2.12 -12.42
CA ASP A 192 19.99 2.47 -12.60
C ASP A 192 19.68 3.78 -11.86
N ILE A 193 20.21 3.95 -10.64
CA ILE A 193 20.02 5.16 -9.81
C ILE A 193 20.71 6.38 -10.43
N GLU A 194 21.88 6.24 -11.04
CA GLU A 194 22.59 7.31 -11.75
C GLU A 194 21.77 7.94 -12.91
N ASN A 195 20.76 7.24 -13.40
CA ASN A 195 19.87 7.72 -14.46
C ASN A 195 18.64 8.49 -13.95
N MET A 196 18.49 8.62 -12.64
CA MET A 196 17.43 9.45 -12.02
C MET A 196 17.76 10.96 -12.13
N ASN A 197 16.78 11.81 -11.85
CA ASN A 197 16.97 13.27 -11.79
C ASN A 197 17.64 13.73 -10.48
#